data_bed51aeaf686f90bf090bc1ed1fafc89
#
_entry.id   bed51aeaf686f90bf090bc1ed1fafc89
#
_cell.length_a   1.000
_cell.length_b   1.000
_cell.length_c   1.000
_cell.angle_alpha   90.00
_cell.angle_beta   90.00
_cell.angle_gamma   90.00
#
_symmetry.space_group_name_H-M   'P 1'
#
loop_
_entity.id
_entity.type
_entity.pdbx_description
1 polymer ?
#
loop_
_entity_poly.entity_id
_entity_poly.type
_entity_poly.pdbx_seq_one_letter_code
_entity_poly.pdbx_strand_id
1 'polypeptide(L)'
;GHSGMDIHKGLGNANKIMNRLLFDGFENFGLRISEIDGGSLRNAIPRESKALVAIDVIHEEAFIAEMQEYAETIKAELKTMEPDLEVVVSKSETPETIMDLGVQEGLTRALYAAHNGVFRMSADIPELVETSNNVARVIVKDGEIKIGCLTRSSVDSSKMDLANTLRATFELTGCEVELSGDYPGWTPNMDSS
;
A
#
# COMPACT_ATOMS: atom_id res chain seq x y z
N GLY A 1 -6.89 2.24 -12.50
CA GLY A 1 -6.25 1.64 -13.66
C GLY A 1 -6.00 0.14 -13.50
N HIS A 2 -5.71 -0.50 -14.57
CA HIS A 2 -5.39 -1.94 -14.57
C HIS A 2 -3.92 -2.15 -14.25
N SER A 3 -3.61 -3.03 -13.29
CA SER A 3 -2.24 -3.23 -12.82
C SER A 3 -1.30 -3.79 -13.90
N GLY A 4 -1.83 -4.49 -14.90
CA GLY A 4 -1.02 -4.98 -16.02
C GLY A 4 -0.85 -3.97 -17.14
N MET A 5 -1.92 -3.25 -17.47
CA MET A 5 -1.94 -2.33 -18.61
C MET A 5 -1.50 -0.93 -18.27
N ASP A 6 -1.75 -0.49 -17.04
CA ASP A 6 -1.56 0.90 -16.64
C ASP A 6 -0.45 1.11 -15.62
N ILE A 7 0.22 0.06 -15.19
CA ILE A 7 1.21 0.13 -14.09
C ILE A 7 2.37 1.10 -14.40
N HIS A 8 2.69 1.26 -15.67
CA HIS A 8 3.79 2.14 -16.10
C HIS A 8 3.40 3.63 -16.16
N LYS A 9 2.11 3.93 -15.99
CA LYS A 9 1.60 5.30 -16.18
C LYS A 9 1.85 6.22 -14.98
N GLY A 10 2.34 5.69 -13.87
CA GLY A 10 2.58 6.49 -12.68
C GLY A 10 1.32 6.89 -11.93
N LEU A 11 0.25 6.10 -12.09
CA LEU A 11 -1.00 6.33 -11.36
C LEU A 11 -0.78 6.12 -9.85
N GLY A 12 -1.50 6.89 -9.05
CA GLY A 12 -1.43 6.77 -7.61
C GLY A 12 -2.00 5.45 -7.10
N ASN A 13 -1.34 4.86 -6.13
CA ASN A 13 -1.82 3.69 -5.42
C ASN A 13 -2.35 4.14 -4.06
N ALA A 14 -3.65 4.00 -3.84
CA ALA A 14 -4.31 4.48 -2.62
C ALA A 14 -3.75 3.84 -1.36
N ASN A 15 -3.34 2.57 -1.41
CA ASN A 15 -2.75 1.89 -0.26
C ASN A 15 -1.39 2.46 0.11
N LYS A 16 -0.57 2.77 -0.87
CA LYS A 16 0.74 3.39 -0.62
C LYS A 16 0.58 4.83 -0.12
N ILE A 17 -0.35 5.57 -0.68
CA ILE A 17 -0.64 6.95 -0.25
C ILE A 17 -1.17 6.97 1.18
N MET A 18 -2.13 6.10 1.50
CA MET A 18 -2.65 5.99 2.86
C MET A 18 -1.53 5.67 3.84
N ASN A 19 -0.65 4.74 3.47
CA ASN A 19 0.45 4.37 4.37
C ASN A 19 1.45 5.51 4.59
N ARG A 20 1.66 6.37 3.61
CA ARG A 20 2.49 7.58 3.81
C ARG A 20 1.89 8.47 4.90
N LEU A 21 0.57 8.67 4.85
CA LEU A 21 -0.15 9.48 5.84
C LEU A 21 -0.13 8.83 7.22
N LEU A 22 -0.39 7.54 7.28
CA LEU A 22 -0.39 6.79 8.55
C LEU A 22 1.01 6.77 9.19
N PHE A 23 2.04 6.57 8.39
CA PHE A 23 3.42 6.58 8.85
C PHE A 23 3.80 7.94 9.42
N ASP A 24 3.46 9.02 8.71
CA ASP A 24 3.70 10.38 9.17
C ASP A 24 2.97 10.68 10.49
N GLY A 25 1.70 10.30 10.57
CA GLY A 25 0.90 10.48 11.79
C GLY A 25 1.46 9.69 12.97
N PHE A 26 1.91 8.47 12.71
CA PHE A 26 2.51 7.62 13.74
C PHE A 26 3.82 8.22 14.25
N GLU A 27 4.73 8.61 13.36
CA GLU A 27 6.03 9.16 13.72
C GLU A 27 5.93 10.49 14.46
N ASN A 28 5.00 11.35 14.06
CA ASN A 28 4.94 12.72 14.57
C ASN A 28 3.87 12.96 15.65
N PHE A 29 2.84 12.15 15.71
CA PHE A 29 1.70 12.37 16.60
C PHE A 29 1.29 11.16 17.44
N GLY A 30 2.01 10.05 17.29
CA GLY A 30 1.62 8.83 18.00
C GLY A 30 0.29 8.24 17.55
N LEU A 31 -0.07 8.46 16.28
CA LEU A 31 -1.28 7.90 15.69
C LEU A 31 -1.35 6.40 15.93
N ARG A 32 -2.53 5.89 16.28
CA ARG A 32 -2.79 4.47 16.45
C ARG A 32 -3.85 4.02 15.45
N ILE A 33 -3.61 2.88 14.84
CA ILE A 33 -4.50 2.34 13.81
C ILE A 33 -5.51 1.39 14.44
N SER A 34 -6.79 1.58 14.11
CA SER A 34 -7.85 0.63 14.43
C SER A 34 -8.20 -0.22 13.23
N GLU A 35 -8.53 0.41 12.11
CA GLU A 35 -8.94 -0.30 10.90
C GLU A 35 -8.35 0.34 9.66
N ILE A 36 -8.10 -0.48 8.64
CA ILE A 36 -7.75 -0.02 7.29
C ILE A 36 -8.56 -0.86 6.30
N ASP A 37 -9.10 -0.20 5.29
CA ASP A 37 -9.76 -0.86 4.18
C ASP A 37 -9.36 -0.16 2.89
N GLY A 38 -8.44 -0.78 2.15
CA GLY A 38 -7.89 -0.20 0.92
C GLY A 38 -7.86 -1.15 -0.23
N GLY A 39 -8.29 -0.66 -1.40
CA GLY A 39 -8.32 -1.43 -2.63
C GLY A 39 -9.51 -2.36 -2.74
N SER A 40 -9.54 -3.14 -3.81
CA SER A 40 -10.59 -4.11 -4.07
C SER A 40 -10.04 -5.32 -4.85
N LEU A 41 -9.93 -5.22 -6.16
CA LEU A 41 -9.45 -6.31 -7.02
C LEU A 41 -7.92 -6.29 -7.14
N ARG A 42 -7.31 -7.47 -7.15
CA ARG A 42 -5.84 -7.59 -7.26
C ARG A 42 -5.27 -7.05 -8.57
N ASN A 43 -6.04 -7.11 -9.64
CA ASN A 43 -5.61 -6.62 -10.94
C ASN A 43 -5.95 -5.14 -11.18
N ALA A 44 -6.44 -4.44 -10.17
CA ALA A 44 -6.72 -3.02 -10.22
C ALA A 44 -5.77 -2.25 -9.32
N ILE A 45 -5.22 -1.14 -9.81
CA ILE A 45 -4.48 -0.22 -8.97
C ILE A 45 -5.49 0.40 -7.99
N PRO A 46 -5.29 0.29 -6.67
CA PRO A 46 -6.29 0.74 -5.71
C PRO A 46 -6.58 2.24 -5.84
N ARG A 47 -7.86 2.58 -5.89
CA ARG A 47 -8.35 3.94 -6.07
C ARG A 47 -8.79 4.59 -4.76
N GLU A 48 -9.08 3.78 -3.76
CA GLU A 48 -9.59 4.24 -2.47
C GLU A 48 -8.91 3.51 -1.33
N SER A 49 -8.73 4.22 -0.23
CA SER A 49 -8.35 3.62 1.04
C SER A 49 -8.99 4.44 2.16
N LYS A 50 -9.47 3.75 3.17
CA LYS A 50 -10.04 4.36 4.38
C LYS A 50 -9.32 3.79 5.59
N ALA A 51 -9.07 4.64 6.58
CA ALA A 51 -8.49 4.21 7.84
C ALA A 51 -9.24 4.85 9.00
N LEU A 52 -9.48 4.06 10.03
CA LEU A 52 -10.00 4.54 11.30
C LEU A 52 -8.82 4.56 12.26
N VAL A 53 -8.54 5.74 12.81
CA VAL A 53 -7.36 5.96 13.63
C VAL A 53 -7.72 6.71 14.92
N ALA A 54 -6.83 6.65 15.89
CA ALA A 54 -6.94 7.41 17.11
C ALA A 54 -5.68 8.23 17.33
N ILE A 55 -5.84 9.44 17.81
CA ILE A 55 -4.75 10.29 18.26
C ILE A 55 -5.14 10.93 19.59
N ASP A 56 -4.13 11.37 20.33
CA ASP A 56 -4.37 12.10 21.56
C ASP A 56 -5.09 13.41 21.24
N VAL A 57 -6.15 13.72 21.98
CA VAL A 57 -7.00 14.89 21.76
C VAL A 57 -6.20 16.20 21.80
N ILE A 58 -5.12 16.26 22.59
CA ILE A 58 -4.29 17.46 22.65
C ILE A 58 -3.55 17.73 21.34
N HIS A 59 -3.42 16.75 20.47
CA HIS A 59 -2.76 16.87 19.17
C HIS A 59 -3.73 16.99 18.00
N GLU A 60 -5.03 17.02 18.26
CA GLU A 60 -6.06 16.98 17.22
C GLU A 60 -5.88 18.05 16.14
N GLU A 61 -5.78 19.31 16.55
CA GLU A 61 -5.65 20.42 15.60
C GLU A 61 -4.37 20.33 14.78
N ALA A 62 -3.24 20.09 15.46
CA ALA A 62 -1.95 19.97 14.79
C ALA A 62 -1.92 18.78 13.83
N PHE A 63 -2.54 17.67 14.22
CA PHE A 63 -2.62 16.48 13.38
C PHE A 63 -3.44 16.75 12.11
N ILE A 64 -4.61 17.35 12.24
CA ILE A 64 -5.46 17.65 11.08
C ILE A 64 -4.72 18.61 10.14
N ALA A 65 -4.06 19.63 10.67
CA ALA A 65 -3.29 20.57 9.87
C ALA A 65 -2.14 19.87 9.12
N GLU A 66 -1.43 18.99 9.80
CA GLU A 66 -0.34 18.22 9.19
C GLU A 66 -0.84 17.31 8.07
N MET A 67 -1.95 16.60 8.29
CA MET A 67 -2.53 15.72 7.28
C MET A 67 -2.98 16.50 6.05
N GLN A 68 -3.59 17.66 6.25
CA GLN A 68 -4.00 18.53 5.14
C GLN A 68 -2.80 19.06 4.36
N GLU A 69 -1.75 19.46 5.04
CA GLU A 69 -0.52 19.94 4.41
C GLU A 69 0.18 18.81 3.63
N TYR A 70 0.30 17.65 4.23
CA TYR A 70 0.91 16.48 3.57
C TYR A 70 0.08 16.03 2.37
N ALA A 71 -1.25 16.07 2.50
CA ALA A 71 -2.15 15.79 1.39
C ALA A 71 -1.88 16.71 0.20
N GLU A 72 -1.68 18.01 0.44
CA GLU A 72 -1.36 18.95 -0.62
C GLU A 72 -0.01 18.62 -1.28
N THR A 73 0.96 18.18 -0.50
CA THR A 73 2.26 17.74 -1.02
C THR A 73 2.09 16.54 -1.95
N ILE A 74 1.33 15.54 -1.52
CA ILE A 74 1.07 14.33 -2.32
C ILE A 74 0.27 14.69 -3.59
N LYS A 75 -0.73 15.55 -3.47
CA LYS A 75 -1.51 16.02 -4.63
C LYS A 75 -0.61 16.72 -5.64
N ALA A 76 0.33 17.52 -5.19
CA ALA A 76 1.28 18.20 -6.08
C ALA A 76 2.18 17.18 -6.81
N GLU A 77 2.63 16.15 -6.13
CA GLU A 77 3.44 15.08 -6.73
C GLU A 77 2.68 14.35 -7.84
N LEU A 78 1.39 14.13 -7.65
CA LEU A 78 0.55 13.33 -8.55
C LEU A 78 -0.39 14.18 -9.41
N LYS A 79 -0.18 15.47 -9.46
CA LYS A 79 -1.05 16.43 -10.12
C LYS A 79 -1.41 16.06 -11.56
N THR A 80 -0.44 15.58 -12.33
CA THR A 80 -0.65 15.24 -13.75
C THR A 80 -1.45 13.96 -13.91
N MET A 81 -1.12 12.92 -13.14
CA MET A 81 -1.74 11.61 -13.30
C MET A 81 -3.00 11.42 -12.47
N GLU A 82 -3.11 12.14 -11.36
CA GLU A 82 -4.25 12.02 -10.44
C GLU A 82 -4.77 13.42 -10.08
N PRO A 83 -5.33 14.15 -11.05
CA PRO A 83 -5.78 15.53 -10.80
C PRO A 83 -6.96 15.62 -9.81
N ASP A 84 -7.70 14.52 -9.63
CA ASP A 84 -8.87 14.46 -8.76
C ASP A 84 -8.59 13.80 -7.40
N LEU A 85 -7.31 13.60 -7.08
CA LEU A 85 -6.93 13.00 -5.81
C LEU A 85 -7.45 13.86 -4.65
N GLU A 86 -8.12 13.20 -3.70
CA GLU A 86 -8.62 13.86 -2.49
C GLU A 86 -8.19 13.09 -1.25
N VAL A 87 -7.87 13.82 -0.20
CA VAL A 87 -7.63 13.27 1.13
C VAL A 87 -8.58 14.00 2.08
N VAL A 88 -9.44 13.24 2.74
CA VAL A 88 -10.43 13.78 3.66
C VAL A 88 -10.12 13.29 5.07
N VAL A 89 -10.05 14.22 6.00
CA VAL A 89 -9.87 13.91 7.42
C VAL A 89 -11.12 14.39 8.16
N SER A 90 -11.79 13.50 8.87
CA SER A 90 -12.99 13.84 9.62
C SER A 90 -12.96 13.16 10.98
N LYS A 91 -13.68 13.74 11.93
CA LYS A 91 -13.86 13.13 13.25
C LYS A 91 -14.85 11.99 13.17
N SER A 92 -14.60 10.96 13.92
CA SER A 92 -15.52 9.84 14.07
C SER A 92 -15.62 9.46 15.55
N GLU A 93 -16.43 8.46 15.84
CA GLU A 93 -16.48 7.90 17.19
C GLU A 93 -15.13 7.28 17.53
N THR A 94 -14.74 7.35 18.80
CA THR A 94 -13.51 6.71 19.27
C THR A 94 -13.60 5.21 19.03
N PRO A 95 -12.60 4.62 18.36
CA PRO A 95 -12.61 3.17 18.12
C PRO A 95 -12.50 2.40 19.44
N GLU A 96 -13.14 1.24 19.50
CA GLU A 96 -13.10 0.39 20.69
C GLU A 96 -11.75 -0.29 20.86
N THR A 97 -11.08 -0.58 19.77
CA THR A 97 -9.79 -1.27 19.78
C THR A 97 -8.81 -0.61 18.81
N ILE A 98 -7.55 -0.73 19.13
CA ILE A 98 -6.45 -0.29 18.30
C ILE A 98 -5.46 -1.43 18.14
N MET A 99 -4.71 -1.38 17.05
CA MET A 99 -3.68 -2.38 16.74
C MET A 99 -2.58 -2.35 17.81
N ASP A 100 -2.00 -3.51 18.11
CA ASP A 100 -0.81 -3.61 18.95
C ASP A 100 0.30 -2.71 18.39
N LEU A 101 1.01 -2.02 19.27
CA LEU A 101 2.01 -1.04 18.86
C LEU A 101 3.13 -1.65 18.01
N GLY A 102 3.66 -2.79 18.42
CA GLY A 102 4.73 -3.46 17.68
C GLY A 102 4.26 -3.95 16.31
N VAL A 103 3.03 -4.44 16.23
CA VAL A 103 2.41 -4.88 14.97
C VAL A 103 2.21 -3.67 14.04
N GLN A 104 1.73 -2.57 14.57
CA GLN A 104 1.56 -1.34 13.79
C GLN A 104 2.89 -0.82 13.25
N GLU A 105 3.91 -0.83 14.06
CA GLU A 105 5.25 -0.41 13.66
C GLU A 105 5.75 -1.26 12.49
N GLY A 106 5.65 -2.58 12.61
CA GLY A 106 6.04 -3.50 11.54
C GLY A 106 5.23 -3.30 10.27
N LEU A 107 3.90 -3.21 10.41
CA LEU A 107 2.99 -3.06 9.28
C LEU A 107 3.28 -1.78 8.48
N THR A 108 3.38 -0.65 9.14
CA THR A 108 3.58 0.63 8.47
C THR A 108 4.94 0.68 7.77
N ARG A 109 5.97 0.06 8.36
CA ARG A 109 7.29 -0.02 7.75
C ARG A 109 7.32 -0.98 6.57
N ALA A 110 6.70 -2.14 6.70
CA ALA A 110 6.65 -3.12 5.60
C ALA A 110 5.87 -2.57 4.41
N LEU A 111 4.73 -1.92 4.65
CA LEU A 111 3.96 -1.29 3.57
C LEU A 111 4.70 -0.14 2.92
N TYR A 112 5.52 0.58 3.68
CA TYR A 112 6.36 1.63 3.12
C TYR A 112 7.46 1.05 2.23
N ALA A 113 8.14 0.03 2.71
CA ALA A 113 9.25 -0.63 2.01
C ALA A 113 8.82 -1.49 0.82
N ALA A 114 7.60 -2.02 0.85
CA ALA A 114 7.10 -2.90 -0.19
C ALA A 114 7.12 -2.22 -1.55
N HIS A 115 7.81 -2.83 -2.51
CA HIS A 115 7.89 -2.28 -3.85
C HIS A 115 6.49 -2.22 -4.49
N ASN A 116 6.19 -1.10 -5.13
CA ASN A 116 4.96 -0.90 -5.88
C ASN A 116 5.28 -0.21 -7.20
N GLY A 117 4.64 -0.65 -8.27
CA GLY A 117 4.87 -0.12 -9.60
C GLY A 117 5.89 -0.94 -10.38
N VAL A 118 6.53 -0.29 -11.36
CA VAL A 118 7.52 -0.94 -12.22
C VAL A 118 8.75 -1.29 -11.40
N PHE A 119 9.15 -2.56 -11.46
CA PHE A 119 10.37 -3.05 -10.83
C PHE A 119 11.51 -3.10 -11.85
N ARG A 120 11.20 -3.55 -13.06
CA ARG A 120 12.19 -3.68 -14.13
C ARG A 120 11.54 -3.49 -15.49
N MET A 121 12.19 -2.73 -16.36
CA MET A 121 11.79 -2.61 -17.76
C MET A 121 12.45 -3.70 -18.59
N SER A 122 11.84 -4.07 -19.71
CA SER A 122 12.45 -5.03 -20.62
C SER A 122 13.76 -4.48 -21.18
N ALA A 123 14.81 -5.31 -21.16
CA ALA A 123 16.08 -4.95 -21.75
C ALA A 123 16.05 -5.04 -23.29
N ASP A 124 15.11 -5.80 -23.83
CA ASP A 124 15.07 -6.11 -25.27
C ASP A 124 14.03 -5.30 -26.02
N ILE A 125 12.91 -4.97 -25.40
CA ILE A 125 11.79 -4.29 -26.05
C ILE A 125 11.61 -2.92 -25.39
N PRO A 126 11.82 -1.83 -26.13
CA PRO A 126 11.63 -0.48 -25.59
C PRO A 126 10.20 -0.28 -25.08
N GLU A 127 10.08 0.44 -23.96
CA GLU A 127 8.81 0.83 -23.33
C GLU A 127 7.97 -0.32 -22.77
N LEU A 128 8.46 -1.56 -22.83
CA LEU A 128 7.76 -2.71 -22.25
C LEU A 128 8.17 -2.90 -20.79
N VAL A 129 7.18 -3.00 -19.92
CA VAL A 129 7.41 -3.36 -18.50
C VAL A 129 7.68 -4.85 -18.43
N GLU A 130 8.86 -5.23 -17.95
CA GLU A 130 9.20 -6.63 -17.73
C GLU A 130 8.55 -7.14 -16.44
N THR A 131 8.74 -6.43 -15.32
CA THR A 131 8.33 -6.88 -13.99
C THR A 131 7.75 -5.71 -13.20
N SER A 132 6.63 -5.97 -12.55
CA SER A 132 5.95 -4.95 -11.74
C SER A 132 5.20 -5.59 -10.58
N ASN A 133 4.85 -4.77 -9.60
CA ASN A 133 4.00 -5.19 -8.48
C ASN A 133 2.93 -4.15 -8.20
N ASN A 134 1.77 -4.63 -7.81
CA ASN A 134 0.66 -3.82 -7.34
C ASN A 134 0.31 -4.23 -5.91
N VAL A 135 0.48 -3.31 -4.96
CA VAL A 135 -0.02 -3.50 -3.60
C VAL A 135 -1.53 -3.24 -3.66
N ALA A 136 -2.29 -4.30 -3.92
CA ALA A 136 -3.66 -4.19 -4.37
C ALA A 136 -4.67 -4.08 -3.24
N ARG A 137 -4.41 -4.73 -2.12
CA ARG A 137 -5.38 -4.84 -1.04
C ARG A 137 -4.70 -4.76 0.31
N VAL A 138 -5.23 -3.89 1.17
CA VAL A 138 -4.80 -3.82 2.58
C VAL A 138 -6.07 -3.79 3.43
N ILE A 139 -6.24 -4.80 4.27
CA ILE A 139 -7.34 -4.86 5.23
C ILE A 139 -6.78 -5.09 6.63
N VAL A 140 -7.18 -4.22 7.54
CA VAL A 140 -6.97 -4.38 8.97
C VAL A 140 -8.34 -4.25 9.63
N LYS A 141 -8.84 -5.34 10.19
CA LYS A 141 -10.17 -5.35 10.82
C LYS A 141 -10.27 -6.54 11.76
N ASP A 142 -10.92 -6.30 12.91
CA ASP A 142 -11.22 -7.35 13.89
C ASP A 142 -9.99 -8.19 14.29
N GLY A 143 -8.84 -7.54 14.42
CA GLY A 143 -7.60 -8.20 14.80
C GLY A 143 -6.90 -8.96 13.68
N GLU A 144 -7.43 -8.91 12.47
CA GLU A 144 -6.83 -9.54 11.31
C GLU A 144 -6.19 -8.52 10.38
N ILE A 145 -5.07 -8.91 9.76
CA ILE A 145 -4.37 -8.12 8.76
C ILE A 145 -4.23 -8.98 7.52
N LYS A 146 -4.66 -8.44 6.38
CA LYS A 146 -4.47 -9.09 5.08
C LYS A 146 -3.91 -8.09 4.09
N ILE A 147 -2.84 -8.48 3.41
CA ILE A 147 -2.22 -7.68 2.36
C ILE A 147 -2.14 -8.54 1.11
N GLY A 148 -2.74 -8.07 0.03
CA GLY A 148 -2.71 -8.75 -1.25
C GLY A 148 -1.90 -7.95 -2.25
N CYS A 149 -0.91 -8.61 -2.86
CA CYS A 149 -0.10 -8.04 -3.93
C CYS A 149 -0.26 -8.87 -5.19
N LEU A 150 -0.16 -8.23 -6.34
CA LEU A 150 -0.15 -8.89 -7.62
C LEU A 150 1.14 -8.53 -8.36
N THR A 151 2.01 -9.53 -8.50
CA THR A 151 3.30 -9.39 -9.19
C THR A 151 3.17 -9.95 -10.59
N ARG A 152 3.60 -9.17 -11.58
CA ARG A 152 3.56 -9.58 -12.99
C ARG A 152 4.96 -9.50 -13.58
N SER A 153 5.29 -10.47 -14.44
CA SER A 153 6.55 -10.43 -15.20
C SER A 153 6.45 -11.30 -16.43
N SER A 154 7.13 -10.91 -17.48
CA SER A 154 7.34 -11.73 -18.68
C SER A 154 8.52 -12.69 -18.52
N VAL A 155 9.29 -12.57 -17.45
CA VAL A 155 10.47 -13.39 -17.15
C VAL A 155 10.29 -14.05 -15.79
N ASP A 156 10.19 -15.38 -15.77
CA ASP A 156 9.88 -16.12 -14.54
C ASP A 156 10.90 -15.90 -13.41
N SER A 157 12.18 -15.87 -13.72
CA SER A 157 13.20 -15.65 -12.70
C SER A 157 13.13 -14.24 -12.10
N SER A 158 12.78 -13.25 -12.91
CA SER A 158 12.60 -11.88 -12.48
C SER A 158 11.35 -11.73 -11.62
N LYS A 159 10.30 -12.46 -12.00
CA LYS A 159 9.06 -12.53 -11.22
C LYS A 159 9.35 -13.07 -9.81
N MET A 160 10.12 -14.15 -9.73
CA MET A 160 10.48 -14.74 -8.43
C MET A 160 11.39 -13.82 -7.62
N ASP A 161 12.26 -13.06 -8.27
CA ASP A 161 13.10 -12.10 -7.56
C ASP A 161 12.23 -11.03 -6.88
N LEU A 162 11.27 -10.47 -7.59
CA LEU A 162 10.35 -9.49 -7.00
C LEU A 162 9.47 -10.13 -5.92
N ALA A 163 8.94 -11.32 -6.19
CA ALA A 163 8.13 -12.03 -5.20
C ALA A 163 8.91 -12.29 -3.91
N ASN A 164 10.18 -12.67 -4.03
CA ASN A 164 11.06 -12.88 -2.87
C ASN A 164 11.39 -11.57 -2.15
N THR A 165 11.53 -10.48 -2.89
CA THR A 165 11.72 -9.14 -2.30
C THR A 165 10.53 -8.77 -1.41
N LEU A 166 9.33 -8.97 -1.91
CA LEU A 166 8.10 -8.70 -1.15
C LEU A 166 7.97 -9.66 0.03
N ARG A 167 8.22 -10.94 -0.19
CA ARG A 167 8.17 -11.94 0.88
C ARG A 167 9.13 -11.59 2.00
N ALA A 168 10.37 -11.30 1.67
CA ALA A 168 11.38 -10.94 2.68
C ALA A 168 10.97 -9.67 3.44
N THR A 169 10.42 -8.68 2.73
CA THR A 169 9.95 -7.44 3.35
C THR A 169 8.89 -7.72 4.42
N PHE A 170 7.86 -8.51 4.08
CA PHE A 170 6.79 -8.80 5.03
C PHE A 170 7.21 -9.78 6.12
N GLU A 171 8.06 -10.75 5.81
CA GLU A 171 8.57 -11.69 6.80
C GLU A 171 9.41 -11.04 7.89
N LEU A 172 10.05 -9.90 7.59
CA LEU A 172 10.78 -9.12 8.61
C LEU A 172 9.87 -8.68 9.76
N THR A 173 8.57 -8.61 9.54
CA THR A 173 7.60 -8.21 10.57
C THR A 173 7.02 -9.41 11.32
N GLY A 174 7.44 -10.63 11.00
CA GLY A 174 6.88 -11.85 11.56
C GLY A 174 5.62 -12.34 10.85
N CYS A 175 5.23 -11.70 9.75
CA CYS A 175 4.07 -12.14 8.98
C CYS A 175 4.37 -13.40 8.18
N GLU A 176 3.35 -14.24 7.99
CA GLU A 176 3.42 -15.36 7.07
C GLU A 176 3.10 -14.87 5.66
N VAL A 177 3.84 -15.36 4.68
CA VAL A 177 3.67 -14.99 3.29
C VAL A 177 3.44 -16.24 2.45
N GLU A 178 2.39 -16.22 1.62
CA GLU A 178 2.11 -17.29 0.68
C GLU A 178 2.23 -16.77 -0.74
N LEU A 179 2.87 -17.55 -1.60
CA LEU A 179 2.92 -17.31 -3.03
C LEU A 179 1.92 -18.25 -3.70
N SER A 180 1.07 -17.69 -4.56
CA SER A 180 0.05 -18.46 -5.26
C SER A 180 -0.07 -18.01 -6.71
N GLY A 181 -0.83 -18.76 -7.53
CA GLY A 181 -1.04 -18.39 -8.92
C GLY A 181 0.07 -18.87 -9.85
N ASP A 182 0.50 -20.08 -9.68
CA ASP A 182 1.63 -20.71 -10.39
C ASP A 182 1.38 -21.04 -11.85
N TYR A 183 0.85 -20.16 -12.62
CA TYR A 183 0.76 -20.40 -14.06
C TYR A 183 2.05 -19.94 -14.72
N PRO A 184 2.63 -20.69 -15.68
CA PRO A 184 3.81 -20.24 -16.41
C PRO A 184 3.60 -18.87 -17.03
N GLY A 185 4.53 -17.94 -16.81
CA GLY A 185 4.40 -16.57 -17.26
C GLY A 185 3.31 -15.79 -16.58
N TRP A 186 2.76 -16.34 -15.51
CA TRP A 186 1.65 -15.76 -14.77
C TRP A 186 2.08 -15.09 -13.49
N THR A 187 1.17 -14.33 -12.90
CA THR A 187 1.48 -13.49 -11.74
C THR A 187 1.25 -14.23 -10.45
N PRO A 188 2.28 -14.46 -9.63
CA PRO A 188 2.06 -14.99 -8.29
C PRO A 188 1.41 -13.94 -7.40
N ASN A 189 0.61 -14.40 -6.44
CA ASN A 189 0.01 -13.56 -5.42
C ASN A 189 0.74 -13.75 -4.10
N MET A 190 0.86 -12.66 -3.36
CA MET A 190 1.37 -12.68 -1.99
C MET A 190 0.28 -13.11 -1.01
N ASP A 191 -0.96 -13.17 -1.46
CA ASP A 191 -2.13 -13.58 -0.71
C ASP A 191 -2.63 -14.89 -1.30
N SER A 192 -3.01 -15.84 -0.46
CA SER A 192 -3.46 -17.18 -0.85
C SER A 192 -4.85 -17.24 -1.44
N SER A 193 -5.59 -16.18 -1.47
CA SER A 193 -6.97 -16.16 -1.97
C SER A 193 -7.09 -16.24 -3.47
#